data_e7e4b11e422700cd6b83bd68d15505d1
#
_entry.id   e7e4b11e422700cd6b83bd68d15505d1
#
_cell.length_a   1.000
_cell.length_b   1.000
_cell.length_c   1.000
_cell.angle_alpha   90.00
_cell.angle_beta   90.00
_cell.angle_gamma   90.00
#
_symmetry.space_group_name_H-M   'P 1'
#
loop_
_entity.id
_entity.type
_entity.pdbx_description
1 polymer ?
#
loop_
_entity_poly.entity_id
_entity_poly.type
_entity_poly.pdbx_seq_one_letter_code
_entity_poly.pdbx_strand_id
1 'polypeptide(L)'
;VDIAKNVTAAEADYEPLPLDQHANHGRLGAMLRRASHDLKTPEPDAGDIQTLLDLIEGARKPLVLVGGGVIRSKGAVPQFRTFIERLNAPVASTIMGGGACPGNHRLFTGMIGMHGSHASNLASDQCDLLIAVGCRFSDRVATDPATFAPNAKIVHIDIDRAEIDKNVLTHHHIIGDARRVLELLNEKLPQHDYPEWKAWVFSHPEVPLKKDDVLHPHEILETIQAVTGGDAIVATDVGQHQMWCAQYYHFSRPGQFITSGGFGTMGFGLGAAMGAAVGNP
;
A
#
# COMPACT_ATOMS: atom_id res chain seq x y z
N VAL A 1 3.43 18.38 -13.32
CA VAL A 1 3.46 19.17 -14.55
C VAL A 1 2.73 18.37 -15.61
N ASP A 2 1.61 18.87 -16.11
CA ASP A 2 0.88 18.28 -17.23
C ASP A 2 1.47 18.84 -18.55
N ILE A 3 1.88 17.92 -19.42
CA ILE A 3 2.41 18.27 -20.72
C ILE A 3 1.44 17.73 -21.77
N ALA A 4 0.85 18.64 -22.55
CA ALA A 4 -0.09 18.25 -23.59
C ALA A 4 0.58 17.38 -24.66
N LYS A 5 -0.14 16.38 -25.18
CA LYS A 5 0.39 15.39 -26.13
C LYS A 5 1.01 16.01 -27.38
N ASN A 6 0.40 17.08 -27.89
CA ASN A 6 0.92 17.81 -29.05
C ASN A 6 2.26 18.50 -28.78
N VAL A 7 2.50 18.92 -27.52
CA VAL A 7 3.80 19.51 -27.10
C VAL A 7 4.89 18.44 -27.09
N THR A 8 4.59 17.22 -26.63
CA THR A 8 5.59 16.12 -26.61
C THR A 8 5.92 15.59 -28.01
N ALA A 9 5.08 15.84 -29.00
CA ALA A 9 5.27 15.45 -30.39
C ALA A 9 5.80 16.61 -31.28
N ALA A 10 5.92 17.83 -30.72
CA ALA A 10 6.43 18.97 -31.46
C ALA A 10 7.95 18.89 -31.64
N GLU A 11 8.41 19.24 -32.83
CA GLU A 11 9.83 19.45 -33.08
C GLU A 11 10.24 20.81 -32.49
N ALA A 12 11.34 20.87 -31.78
CA ALA A 12 11.88 22.08 -31.20
C ALA A 12 13.41 22.04 -31.18
N ASP A 13 14.02 23.20 -31.37
CA ASP A 13 15.47 23.34 -31.18
C ASP A 13 15.79 23.22 -29.71
N TYR A 14 16.72 22.34 -29.38
CA TYR A 14 17.18 22.15 -28.01
C TYR A 14 18.43 22.94 -27.71
N GLU A 15 18.32 23.93 -26.86
CA GLU A 15 19.47 24.60 -26.26
C GLU A 15 19.67 24.12 -24.83
N PRO A 16 20.84 23.52 -24.49
CA PRO A 16 21.13 23.15 -23.11
C PRO A 16 21.07 24.37 -22.18
N LEU A 17 20.33 24.31 -21.12
CA LEU A 17 20.34 25.37 -20.10
C LEU A 17 21.75 25.46 -19.47
N PRO A 18 22.35 26.66 -19.36
CA PRO A 18 23.60 26.83 -18.67
C PRO A 18 23.51 26.30 -17.21
N LEU A 19 24.58 25.60 -16.77
CA LEU A 19 24.64 24.96 -15.45
C LEU A 19 24.43 25.92 -14.27
N ASP A 20 24.81 27.21 -14.47
CA ASP A 20 24.63 28.26 -13.47
C ASP A 20 23.18 28.71 -13.31
N GLN A 21 22.31 28.47 -14.29
CA GLN A 21 20.85 28.72 -14.14
C GLN A 21 20.18 27.74 -13.16
N HIS A 22 20.85 26.68 -12.73
CA HIS A 22 20.42 25.84 -11.62
C HIS A 22 20.38 26.59 -10.27
N ALA A 23 21.00 27.78 -10.17
CA ALA A 23 20.88 28.65 -9.01
C ALA A 23 19.42 29.08 -8.72
N ASN A 24 18.54 29.14 -9.74
CA ASN A 24 17.13 29.43 -9.57
C ASN A 24 16.30 28.23 -9.04
N HIS A 25 16.76 26.99 -9.25
CA HIS A 25 16.19 25.82 -8.58
C HIS A 25 16.36 25.88 -7.05
N GLY A 26 17.41 26.54 -6.57
CA GLY A 26 17.63 26.81 -5.16
C GLY A 26 16.52 27.68 -4.54
N ARG A 27 16.04 28.70 -5.25
CA ARG A 27 14.97 29.58 -4.77
C ARG A 27 13.60 28.92 -4.81
N LEU A 28 13.25 28.23 -5.90
CA LEU A 28 12.01 27.45 -6.00
C LEU A 28 12.03 26.26 -5.03
N GLY A 29 13.14 25.54 -4.97
CA GLY A 29 13.33 24.43 -4.03
C GLY A 29 13.35 24.90 -2.55
N ALA A 30 13.89 26.11 -2.28
CA ALA A 30 13.81 26.71 -0.94
C ALA A 30 12.40 27.21 -0.62
N MET A 31 11.67 27.73 -1.60
CA MET A 31 10.27 28.17 -1.46
C MET A 31 9.33 26.99 -1.29
N LEU A 32 9.53 25.89 -2.05
CA LEU A 32 8.78 24.64 -1.90
C LEU A 32 9.10 23.95 -0.56
N ARG A 33 10.38 23.96 -0.13
CA ARG A 33 10.76 23.46 1.21
C ARG A 33 10.18 24.33 2.33
N ARG A 34 10.11 25.64 2.17
CA ARG A 34 9.45 26.54 3.13
C ARG A 34 7.95 26.24 3.20
N ALA A 35 7.27 26.13 2.06
CA ALA A 35 5.85 25.77 2.00
C ALA A 35 5.58 24.38 2.61
N SER A 36 6.49 23.42 2.44
CA SER A 36 6.36 22.09 3.05
C SER A 36 6.71 22.06 4.55
N HIS A 37 7.55 22.98 5.02
CA HIS A 37 7.88 23.10 6.45
C HIS A 37 6.75 23.73 7.28
N ASP A 38 5.89 24.56 6.65
CA ASP A 38 4.74 25.17 7.30
C ASP A 38 3.51 24.25 7.38
N LEU A 39 3.53 23.10 6.66
CA LEU A 39 2.53 22.06 6.79
C LEU A 39 2.86 21.20 8.02
N LYS A 40 2.37 21.62 9.18
CA LYS A 40 2.43 20.76 10.37
C LYS A 40 1.67 19.46 10.11
N THR A 41 2.34 18.34 10.31
CA THR A 41 1.68 17.02 10.31
C THR A 41 0.58 17.07 11.36
N PRO A 42 -0.69 16.76 11.01
CA PRO A 42 -1.77 16.74 11.99
C PRO A 42 -1.48 15.76 13.11
N GLU A 43 -1.65 16.19 14.37
CA GLU A 43 -1.66 15.24 15.49
C GLU A 43 -3.01 14.53 15.52
N PRO A 44 -3.02 13.20 15.69
CA PRO A 44 -4.25 12.42 15.79
C PRO A 44 -5.07 12.85 17.03
N ASP A 45 -6.38 12.96 16.85
CA ASP A 45 -7.27 13.24 17.98
C ASP A 45 -7.40 12.01 18.88
N ALA A 46 -7.36 12.23 20.21
CA ALA A 46 -7.44 11.15 21.19
C ALA A 46 -8.83 10.49 21.24
N GLY A 47 -9.88 11.23 20.91
CA GLY A 47 -11.25 10.71 20.82
C GLY A 47 -11.41 9.82 19.58
N ASP A 48 -10.79 10.20 18.46
CA ASP A 48 -10.78 9.37 17.24
C ASP A 48 -10.04 8.04 17.47
N ILE A 49 -8.91 8.07 18.17
CA ILE A 49 -8.20 6.85 18.59
C ILE A 49 -9.09 5.97 19.47
N GLN A 50 -9.78 6.55 20.47
CA GLN A 50 -10.66 5.80 21.34
C GLN A 50 -11.84 5.19 20.57
N THR A 51 -12.45 5.93 19.66
CA THR A 51 -13.51 5.44 18.80
C THR A 51 -13.09 4.20 18.00
N LEU A 52 -11.87 4.20 17.43
CA LEU A 52 -11.36 3.02 16.73
C LEU A 52 -11.16 1.83 17.69
N LEU A 53 -10.63 2.06 18.90
CA LEU A 53 -10.49 0.98 19.90
C LEU A 53 -11.85 0.38 20.28
N ASP A 54 -12.87 1.21 20.46
CA ASP A 54 -14.23 0.76 20.76
C ASP A 54 -14.85 -0.05 19.59
N LEU A 55 -14.55 0.35 18.34
CA LEU A 55 -14.96 -0.39 17.14
C LEU A 55 -14.26 -1.75 17.05
N ILE A 56 -12.98 -1.82 17.40
CA ILE A 56 -12.21 -3.08 17.43
C ILE A 56 -12.78 -4.03 18.48
N GLU A 57 -13.12 -3.53 19.69
CA GLU A 57 -13.68 -4.34 20.76
C GLU A 57 -15.05 -4.95 20.36
N GLY A 58 -15.82 -4.25 19.55
CA GLY A 58 -17.12 -4.72 19.05
C GLY A 58 -17.04 -5.62 17.82
N ALA A 59 -15.89 -5.72 17.16
CA ALA A 59 -15.74 -6.44 15.90
C ALA A 59 -15.59 -7.95 16.11
N ARG A 60 -16.13 -8.71 15.17
CA ARG A 60 -15.99 -10.18 15.10
C ARG A 60 -15.21 -10.64 13.88
N LYS A 61 -15.19 -9.83 12.83
CA LYS A 61 -14.59 -10.14 11.53
C LYS A 61 -13.73 -8.96 11.03
N PRO A 62 -12.77 -8.46 11.82
CA PRO A 62 -11.96 -7.34 11.37
C PRO A 62 -11.00 -7.72 10.25
N LEU A 63 -10.79 -6.78 9.32
CA LEU A 63 -9.78 -6.84 8.26
C LEU A 63 -8.93 -5.57 8.31
N VAL A 64 -7.62 -5.73 8.25
CA VAL A 64 -6.68 -4.60 8.12
C VAL A 64 -6.27 -4.47 6.66
N LEU A 65 -6.39 -3.26 6.10
CA LEU A 65 -5.92 -2.93 4.76
C LEU A 65 -4.75 -1.95 4.85
N VAL A 66 -3.56 -2.39 4.43
CA VAL A 66 -2.36 -1.55 4.44
C VAL A 66 -2.07 -0.97 3.07
N GLY A 67 -1.85 0.34 3.03
CA GLY A 67 -1.50 1.06 1.82
C GLY A 67 -0.09 1.66 1.83
N GLY A 68 0.24 2.36 0.75
CA GLY A 68 1.54 3.01 0.56
C GLY A 68 1.86 4.10 1.59
N GLY A 69 0.88 4.64 2.28
CA GLY A 69 1.07 5.62 3.34
C GLY A 69 1.91 5.08 4.50
N VAL A 70 1.72 3.80 4.86
CA VAL A 70 2.54 3.12 5.88
C VAL A 70 3.99 2.97 5.44
N ILE A 71 4.23 2.65 4.15
CA ILE A 71 5.58 2.52 3.60
C ILE A 71 6.31 3.87 3.60
N ARG A 72 5.60 4.96 3.30
CA ARG A 72 6.16 6.32 3.20
C ARG A 72 6.36 6.99 4.55
N SER A 73 5.58 6.65 5.56
CA SER A 73 5.73 7.19 6.91
C SER A 73 6.94 6.52 7.58
N LYS A 74 7.99 7.32 7.81
CA LYS A 74 9.25 6.84 8.38
C LYS A 74 9.03 6.25 9.78
N GLY A 75 9.32 4.95 9.93
CA GLY A 75 9.15 4.23 11.20
C GLY A 75 7.74 3.67 11.42
N ALA A 76 6.80 3.82 10.47
CA ALA A 76 5.45 3.27 10.61
C ALA A 76 5.40 1.75 10.47
N VAL A 77 6.24 1.14 9.64
CA VAL A 77 6.21 -0.31 9.39
C VAL A 77 6.41 -1.14 10.66
N PRO A 78 7.40 -0.86 11.54
CA PRO A 78 7.51 -1.55 12.82
C PRO A 78 6.25 -1.40 13.70
N GLN A 79 5.67 -0.19 13.76
CA GLN A 79 4.44 0.06 14.51
C GLN A 79 3.25 -0.68 13.92
N PHE A 80 3.15 -0.74 12.59
CA PHE A 80 2.13 -1.51 11.88
C PHE A 80 2.24 -3.00 12.18
N ARG A 81 3.45 -3.56 12.18
CA ARG A 81 3.67 -4.96 12.53
C ARG A 81 3.31 -5.27 13.99
N THR A 82 3.62 -4.37 14.91
CA THR A 82 3.15 -4.49 16.30
C THR A 82 1.62 -4.46 16.39
N PHE A 83 0.98 -3.55 15.66
CA PHE A 83 -0.47 -3.42 15.62
C PHE A 83 -1.17 -4.68 15.12
N ILE A 84 -0.72 -5.24 14.00
CA ILE A 84 -1.33 -6.46 13.44
C ILE A 84 -1.11 -7.69 14.30
N GLU A 85 0.03 -7.78 15.01
CA GLU A 85 0.26 -8.87 15.97
C GLU A 85 -0.67 -8.75 17.20
N ARG A 86 -0.91 -7.54 17.69
CA ARG A 86 -1.84 -7.32 18.80
C ARG A 86 -3.30 -7.55 18.39
N LEU A 87 -3.70 -7.02 17.24
CA LEU A 87 -5.05 -7.21 16.73
C LEU A 87 -5.29 -8.67 16.29
N ASN A 88 -4.28 -9.35 15.77
CA ASN A 88 -4.30 -10.75 15.36
C ASN A 88 -5.45 -11.10 14.40
N ALA A 89 -5.72 -10.20 13.44
CA ALA A 89 -6.74 -10.30 12.41
C ALA A 89 -6.12 -10.44 11.01
N PRO A 90 -6.87 -10.91 10.00
CA PRO A 90 -6.39 -10.94 8.61
C PRO A 90 -5.93 -9.57 8.11
N VAL A 91 -4.89 -9.56 7.28
CA VAL A 91 -4.26 -8.37 6.71
C VAL A 91 -4.18 -8.48 5.19
N ALA A 92 -4.77 -7.52 4.50
CA ALA A 92 -4.62 -7.34 3.06
C ALA A 92 -3.74 -6.14 2.74
N SER A 93 -3.12 -6.09 1.59
CA SER A 93 -2.37 -4.92 1.13
C SER A 93 -2.88 -4.37 -0.19
N THR A 94 -2.68 -3.07 -0.41
CA THR A 94 -2.70 -2.54 -1.77
C THR A 94 -1.37 -2.85 -2.46
N ILE A 95 -1.30 -2.68 -3.78
CA ILE A 95 -0.04 -2.84 -4.52
C ILE A 95 1.09 -1.99 -3.92
N MET A 96 0.79 -0.76 -3.47
CA MET A 96 1.76 0.16 -2.88
C MET A 96 2.06 -0.12 -1.40
N GLY A 97 1.29 -0.99 -0.76
CA GLY A 97 1.50 -1.43 0.62
C GLY A 97 2.38 -2.68 0.75
N GLY A 98 2.84 -3.24 -0.39
CA GLY A 98 3.66 -4.44 -0.42
C GLY A 98 4.91 -4.35 0.45
N GLY A 99 5.15 -5.37 1.28
CA GLY A 99 6.27 -5.43 2.21
C GLY A 99 6.04 -4.75 3.57
N ALA A 100 4.94 -4.04 3.79
CA ALA A 100 4.56 -3.57 5.13
C ALA A 100 4.25 -4.75 6.05
N CYS A 101 3.38 -5.65 5.58
CA CYS A 101 3.23 -7.01 6.11
C CYS A 101 4.09 -7.94 5.24
N PRO A 102 4.95 -8.79 5.82
CA PRO A 102 5.70 -9.76 5.03
C PRO A 102 4.77 -10.71 4.28
N GLY A 103 5.10 -11.04 3.01
CA GLY A 103 4.24 -11.87 2.15
C GLY A 103 4.03 -13.30 2.65
N ASN A 104 4.90 -13.79 3.53
CA ASN A 104 4.78 -15.10 4.20
C ASN A 104 4.22 -15.00 5.63
N HIS A 105 3.73 -13.84 6.03
CA HIS A 105 3.19 -13.65 7.38
C HIS A 105 1.86 -14.41 7.54
N ARG A 106 1.66 -15.07 8.70
CA ARG A 106 0.49 -15.91 9.01
C ARG A 106 -0.87 -15.20 8.90
N LEU A 107 -0.89 -13.88 9.00
CA LEU A 107 -2.11 -13.06 8.90
C LEU A 107 -2.29 -12.46 7.51
N PHE A 108 -1.30 -12.55 6.63
CA PHE A 108 -1.33 -11.93 5.32
C PHE A 108 -2.21 -12.71 4.34
N THR A 109 -3.21 -12.08 3.80
CA THR A 109 -4.15 -12.68 2.84
C THR A 109 -3.79 -12.40 1.39
N GLY A 110 -2.82 -11.50 1.14
CA GLY A 110 -2.41 -11.08 -0.20
C GLY A 110 -2.81 -9.64 -0.54
N MET A 111 -2.71 -9.31 -1.82
CA MET A 111 -3.18 -8.03 -2.34
C MET A 111 -4.70 -8.03 -2.46
N ILE A 112 -5.35 -6.87 -2.27
CA ILE A 112 -6.79 -6.67 -2.46
C ILE A 112 -7.09 -5.97 -3.80
N GLY A 113 -8.28 -6.15 -4.31
CA GLY A 113 -8.87 -5.43 -5.45
C GLY A 113 -8.92 -6.23 -6.73
N MET A 114 -8.91 -5.56 -7.87
CA MET A 114 -9.12 -6.14 -9.22
C MET A 114 -8.18 -7.32 -9.53
N HIS A 115 -6.93 -7.24 -9.06
CA HIS A 115 -5.92 -8.27 -9.20
C HIS A 115 -5.55 -8.88 -7.85
N GLY A 116 -6.46 -8.77 -6.88
CA GLY A 116 -6.26 -9.25 -5.53
C GLY A 116 -6.38 -10.76 -5.40
N SER A 117 -5.88 -11.28 -4.30
CA SER A 117 -6.07 -12.68 -3.92
C SER A 117 -7.53 -12.97 -3.63
N HIS A 118 -7.92 -14.23 -3.81
CA HIS A 118 -9.28 -14.66 -3.49
C HIS A 118 -9.60 -14.45 -2.02
N ALA A 119 -8.69 -14.81 -1.13
CA ALA A 119 -8.83 -14.63 0.31
C ALA A 119 -9.01 -13.15 0.72
N SER A 120 -8.22 -12.22 0.14
CA SER A 120 -8.34 -10.79 0.45
C SER A 120 -9.67 -10.21 0.00
N ASN A 121 -10.13 -10.55 -1.20
CA ASN A 121 -11.39 -10.04 -1.73
C ASN A 121 -12.59 -10.60 -0.96
N LEU A 122 -12.59 -11.90 -0.64
CA LEU A 122 -13.63 -12.49 0.20
C LEU A 122 -13.63 -11.92 1.62
N ALA A 123 -12.44 -11.70 2.20
CA ALA A 123 -12.35 -11.09 3.53
C ALA A 123 -12.91 -9.66 3.52
N SER A 124 -12.66 -8.88 2.46
CA SER A 124 -13.24 -7.53 2.31
C SER A 124 -14.76 -7.56 2.21
N ASP A 125 -15.31 -8.52 1.46
CA ASP A 125 -16.76 -8.65 1.30
C ASP A 125 -17.49 -9.06 2.60
N GLN A 126 -16.84 -9.85 3.43
CA GLN A 126 -17.45 -10.48 4.62
C GLN A 126 -17.05 -9.85 5.95
N CYS A 127 -16.09 -8.93 5.98
CA CYS A 127 -15.66 -8.28 7.22
C CYS A 127 -16.77 -7.38 7.79
N ASP A 128 -16.76 -7.21 9.11
CA ASP A 128 -17.65 -6.29 9.84
C ASP A 128 -16.93 -4.98 10.24
N LEU A 129 -15.60 -4.99 10.22
CA LEU A 129 -14.75 -3.82 10.44
C LEU A 129 -13.58 -3.86 9.46
N LEU A 130 -13.43 -2.80 8.64
CA LEU A 130 -12.29 -2.59 7.76
C LEU A 130 -11.44 -1.43 8.28
N ILE A 131 -10.20 -1.70 8.67
CA ILE A 131 -9.25 -0.68 9.14
C ILE A 131 -8.24 -0.42 8.02
N ALA A 132 -8.41 0.68 7.29
CA ALA A 132 -7.54 1.07 6.19
C ALA A 132 -6.49 2.07 6.65
N VAL A 133 -5.21 1.73 6.50
CA VAL A 133 -4.08 2.55 6.96
C VAL A 133 -3.26 3.03 5.77
N GLY A 134 -3.29 4.33 5.49
CA GLY A 134 -2.54 4.96 4.40
C GLY A 134 -2.92 4.43 3.02
N CYS A 135 -4.23 4.24 2.76
CA CYS A 135 -4.79 3.67 1.56
C CYS A 135 -5.78 4.65 0.90
N ARG A 136 -5.63 4.96 -0.37
CA ARG A 136 -6.48 5.91 -1.10
C ARG A 136 -7.77 5.33 -1.67
N PHE A 137 -8.05 4.04 -1.49
CA PHE A 137 -9.20 3.36 -2.10
C PHE A 137 -9.34 3.67 -3.60
N SER A 138 -8.23 3.47 -4.35
CA SER A 138 -8.27 3.69 -5.80
C SER A 138 -9.24 2.73 -6.48
N ASP A 139 -9.59 3.03 -7.73
CA ASP A 139 -10.42 2.18 -8.61
C ASP A 139 -9.90 0.73 -8.78
N ARG A 140 -8.60 0.52 -8.55
CA ARG A 140 -7.99 -0.82 -8.56
C ARG A 140 -8.21 -1.59 -7.26
N VAL A 141 -8.50 -0.90 -6.16
CA VAL A 141 -8.80 -1.47 -4.83
C VAL A 141 -10.31 -1.57 -4.64
N ALA A 142 -11.02 -0.46 -4.79
CA ALA A 142 -12.48 -0.37 -4.70
C ALA A 142 -13.05 -0.17 -6.11
N THR A 143 -13.12 -1.25 -6.88
CA THR A 143 -13.56 -1.23 -8.29
C THR A 143 -14.98 -0.67 -8.43
N ASP A 144 -15.86 -1.00 -7.50
CA ASP A 144 -17.16 -0.38 -7.32
C ASP A 144 -17.26 0.12 -5.87
N PRO A 145 -17.05 1.43 -5.64
CA PRO A 145 -17.09 2.00 -4.29
C PRO A 145 -18.41 1.80 -3.56
N ALA A 146 -19.53 1.67 -4.28
CA ALA A 146 -20.85 1.50 -3.68
C ALA A 146 -21.05 0.11 -3.06
N THR A 147 -20.30 -0.87 -3.53
CA THR A 147 -20.38 -2.27 -3.06
C THR A 147 -19.11 -2.74 -2.36
N PHE A 148 -18.13 -1.86 -2.18
CA PHE A 148 -16.87 -2.19 -1.52
C PHE A 148 -17.08 -2.38 0.00
N ALA A 149 -16.69 -3.54 0.53
CA ALA A 149 -16.82 -3.90 1.94
C ALA A 149 -18.23 -3.63 2.50
N PRO A 150 -19.30 -4.18 1.89
CA PRO A 150 -20.68 -3.76 2.08
C PRO A 150 -21.21 -4.00 3.50
N ASN A 151 -20.59 -4.89 4.26
CA ASN A 151 -20.99 -5.27 5.61
C ASN A 151 -20.13 -4.60 6.69
N ALA A 152 -19.06 -3.88 6.29
CA ALA A 152 -18.08 -3.37 7.22
C ALA A 152 -18.35 -1.94 7.67
N LYS A 153 -18.05 -1.67 8.95
CA LYS A 153 -17.72 -0.31 9.36
C LYS A 153 -16.31 -0.01 8.86
N ILE A 154 -16.17 1.02 8.03
CA ILE A 154 -14.88 1.39 7.44
C ILE A 154 -14.25 2.50 8.27
N VAL A 155 -13.03 2.27 8.77
CA VAL A 155 -12.20 3.27 9.44
C VAL A 155 -11.01 3.60 8.54
N HIS A 156 -10.84 4.87 8.22
CA HIS A 156 -9.77 5.35 7.34
C HIS A 156 -8.74 6.17 8.10
N ILE A 157 -7.51 5.72 8.12
CA ILE A 157 -6.36 6.41 8.71
C ILE A 157 -5.51 6.96 7.57
N ASP A 158 -5.48 8.28 7.44
CA ASP A 158 -4.65 8.94 6.42
C ASP A 158 -4.13 10.29 6.93
N ILE A 159 -3.00 10.73 6.38
CA ILE A 159 -2.41 12.04 6.67
C ILE A 159 -3.09 13.15 5.88
N ASP A 160 -3.65 12.81 4.72
CA ASP A 160 -4.30 13.75 3.82
C ASP A 160 -5.82 13.75 4.00
N ARG A 161 -6.33 14.82 4.58
CA ARG A 161 -7.78 15.01 4.74
C ARG A 161 -8.54 14.95 3.42
N ALA A 162 -7.92 15.28 2.29
CA ALA A 162 -8.56 15.25 0.97
C ALA A 162 -8.79 13.83 0.43
N GLU A 163 -8.16 12.81 1.02
CA GLU A 163 -8.41 11.42 0.66
C GLU A 163 -9.59 10.79 1.44
N ILE A 164 -10.04 11.45 2.53
CA ILE A 164 -11.18 10.98 3.33
C ILE A 164 -12.48 11.18 2.55
N ASP A 165 -13.31 10.14 2.51
CA ASP A 165 -14.61 10.11 1.85
C ASP A 165 -14.57 10.42 0.33
N LYS A 166 -13.39 10.42 -0.26
CA LYS A 166 -13.19 10.75 -1.67
C LYS A 166 -13.70 9.66 -2.60
N ASN A 167 -13.34 8.42 -2.36
CA ASN A 167 -13.69 7.28 -3.19
C ASN A 167 -14.66 6.33 -2.48
N VAL A 168 -14.44 6.08 -1.19
CA VAL A 168 -15.29 5.22 -0.36
C VAL A 168 -15.71 6.02 0.86
N LEU A 169 -17.00 6.01 1.17
CA LEU A 169 -17.52 6.67 2.39
C LEU A 169 -17.08 5.90 3.62
N THR A 170 -16.57 6.61 4.60
CA THR A 170 -16.06 6.02 5.84
C THR A 170 -17.02 6.19 7.01
N HIS A 171 -17.05 5.25 7.93
CA HIS A 171 -17.82 5.35 9.17
C HIS A 171 -17.08 6.17 10.22
N HIS A 172 -15.75 6.13 10.17
CA HIS A 172 -14.87 6.90 11.02
C HIS A 172 -13.54 7.14 10.31
N HIS A 173 -12.85 8.22 10.67
CA HIS A 173 -11.53 8.51 10.14
C HIS A 173 -10.60 9.09 11.19
N ILE A 174 -9.30 8.88 11.00
CA ILE A 174 -8.25 9.46 11.85
C ILE A 174 -7.27 10.19 10.95
N ILE A 175 -7.18 11.51 11.10
CA ILE A 175 -6.22 12.32 10.36
C ILE A 175 -4.91 12.37 11.13
N GLY A 176 -3.84 11.82 10.53
CA GLY A 176 -2.53 11.83 11.15
C GLY A 176 -1.49 11.00 10.40
N ASP A 177 -0.24 11.18 10.77
CA ASP A 177 0.84 10.33 10.28
C ASP A 177 0.65 8.89 10.76
N ALA A 178 0.79 7.92 9.84
CA ALA A 178 0.52 6.51 10.13
C ALA A 178 1.35 5.97 11.32
N ARG A 179 2.63 6.39 11.45
CA ARG A 179 3.45 5.99 12.60
C ARG A 179 2.85 6.48 13.91
N ARG A 180 2.47 7.76 13.95
CA ARG A 180 1.96 8.38 15.17
C ARG A 180 0.62 7.78 15.60
N VAL A 181 -0.29 7.56 14.66
CA VAL A 181 -1.58 6.88 14.93
C VAL A 181 -1.35 5.48 15.46
N LEU A 182 -0.48 4.70 14.80
CA LEU A 182 -0.19 3.32 15.20
C LEU A 182 0.54 3.25 16.55
N GLU A 183 1.41 4.21 16.91
CA GLU A 183 2.01 4.32 18.24
C GLU A 183 0.91 4.45 19.31
N LEU A 184 -0.01 5.41 19.13
CA LEU A 184 -1.11 5.64 20.08
C LEU A 184 -2.05 4.45 20.21
N LEU A 185 -2.34 3.78 19.10
CA LEU A 185 -3.13 2.54 19.11
C LEU A 185 -2.40 1.43 19.87
N ASN A 186 -1.11 1.22 19.59
CA ASN A 186 -0.30 0.19 20.22
C ASN A 186 -0.13 0.39 21.74
N GLU A 187 -0.17 1.62 22.24
CA GLU A 187 -0.14 1.90 23.67
C GLU A 187 -1.37 1.36 24.42
N LYS A 188 -2.53 1.36 23.75
CA LYS A 188 -3.83 1.07 24.37
C LYS A 188 -4.47 -0.24 23.92
N LEU A 189 -4.14 -0.74 22.72
CA LEU A 189 -4.76 -1.93 22.14
C LEU A 189 -4.33 -3.17 22.92
N PRO A 190 -5.28 -3.91 23.55
CA PRO A 190 -4.98 -5.20 24.15
C PRO A 190 -4.71 -6.26 23.08
N GLN A 191 -4.32 -7.45 23.50
CA GLN A 191 -4.21 -8.60 22.63
C GLN A 191 -5.60 -9.11 22.28
N HIS A 192 -5.91 -9.19 20.98
CA HIS A 192 -7.11 -9.81 20.43
C HIS A 192 -6.81 -11.13 19.74
N ASP A 193 -7.85 -11.88 19.46
CA ASP A 193 -7.81 -13.06 18.62
C ASP A 193 -9.17 -13.32 17.96
N TYR A 194 -9.15 -13.72 16.69
CA TYR A 194 -10.34 -14.00 15.88
C TYR A 194 -10.20 -15.38 15.20
N PRO A 195 -10.14 -16.48 15.96
CA PRO A 195 -9.76 -17.78 15.43
C PRO A 195 -10.73 -18.30 14.36
N GLU A 196 -12.04 -18.17 14.58
CA GLU A 196 -13.06 -18.61 13.61
C GLU A 196 -12.99 -17.79 12.31
N TRP A 197 -12.83 -16.47 12.45
CA TRP A 197 -12.70 -15.58 11.31
C TRP A 197 -11.44 -15.87 10.49
N LYS A 198 -10.29 -16.01 11.12
CA LYS A 198 -9.05 -16.39 10.46
C LYS A 198 -9.18 -17.75 9.78
N ALA A 199 -9.71 -18.75 10.49
CA ALA A 199 -9.93 -20.08 9.92
C ALA A 199 -10.83 -20.00 8.68
N TRP A 200 -11.89 -19.20 8.71
CA TRP A 200 -12.77 -19.00 7.57
C TRP A 200 -12.04 -18.32 6.39
N VAL A 201 -11.33 -17.21 6.61
CA VAL A 201 -10.60 -16.51 5.54
C VAL A 201 -9.58 -17.42 4.87
N PHE A 202 -8.77 -18.13 5.66
CA PHE A 202 -7.68 -18.98 5.14
C PHE A 202 -8.15 -20.36 4.67
N SER A 203 -9.44 -20.73 4.87
CA SER A 203 -10.01 -21.97 4.32
C SER A 203 -10.39 -21.83 2.83
N HIS A 204 -10.39 -20.63 2.27
CA HIS A 204 -10.70 -20.39 0.87
C HIS A 204 -9.42 -20.41 0.03
N PRO A 205 -9.14 -21.50 -0.67
CA PRO A 205 -7.91 -21.63 -1.43
C PRO A 205 -7.90 -20.65 -2.60
N GLU A 206 -6.72 -20.18 -2.96
CA GLU A 206 -6.51 -19.50 -4.23
C GLU A 206 -6.89 -20.40 -5.40
N VAL A 207 -7.24 -19.79 -6.53
CA VAL A 207 -7.47 -20.53 -7.77
C VAL A 207 -6.19 -21.33 -8.09
N PRO A 208 -6.29 -22.65 -8.30
CA PRO A 208 -5.11 -23.46 -8.56
C PRO A 208 -4.33 -22.93 -9.76
N LEU A 209 -3.04 -22.69 -9.55
CA LEU A 209 -2.16 -22.28 -10.62
C LEU A 209 -1.99 -23.42 -11.63
N LYS A 210 -2.03 -23.06 -12.91
CA LYS A 210 -1.88 -24.02 -13.99
C LYS A 210 -0.48 -24.63 -13.95
N LYS A 211 -0.40 -25.95 -14.09
CA LYS A 211 0.85 -26.71 -14.19
C LYS A 211 0.75 -27.58 -15.46
N ASP A 212 1.53 -27.20 -16.45
CA ASP A 212 1.69 -27.92 -17.70
C ASP A 212 3.14 -27.75 -18.20
N ASP A 213 3.43 -28.12 -19.42
CA ASP A 213 4.78 -28.04 -19.99
C ASP A 213 5.15 -26.62 -20.51
N VAL A 214 4.35 -25.60 -20.17
CA VAL A 214 4.60 -24.20 -20.52
C VAL A 214 5.05 -23.43 -19.30
N LEU A 215 6.10 -22.64 -19.44
CA LEU A 215 6.61 -21.78 -18.36
C LEU A 215 5.60 -20.69 -18.00
N HIS A 216 5.15 -20.69 -16.75
CA HIS A 216 4.19 -19.73 -16.23
C HIS A 216 4.83 -18.59 -15.43
N PRO A 217 4.22 -17.40 -15.36
CA PRO A 217 4.77 -16.26 -14.63
C PRO A 217 5.05 -16.52 -13.15
N HIS A 218 4.22 -17.30 -12.47
CA HIS A 218 4.44 -17.64 -11.07
C HIS A 218 5.71 -18.48 -10.87
N GLU A 219 6.00 -19.42 -11.77
CA GLU A 219 7.21 -20.26 -11.70
C GLU A 219 8.48 -19.43 -11.88
N ILE A 220 8.43 -18.41 -12.77
CA ILE A 220 9.54 -17.46 -12.95
C ILE A 220 9.79 -16.69 -11.66
N LEU A 221 8.73 -16.16 -11.05
CA LEU A 221 8.84 -15.34 -9.84
C LEU A 221 9.23 -16.16 -8.61
N GLU A 222 8.72 -17.37 -8.46
CA GLU A 222 9.14 -18.32 -7.45
C GLU A 222 10.63 -18.68 -7.60
N THR A 223 11.09 -18.87 -8.85
CA THR A 223 12.50 -19.16 -9.13
C THR A 223 13.38 -17.96 -8.78
N ILE A 224 12.98 -16.74 -9.20
CA ILE A 224 13.71 -15.51 -8.83
C ILE A 224 13.78 -15.38 -7.31
N GLN A 225 12.67 -15.59 -6.63
CA GLN A 225 12.61 -15.52 -5.17
C GLN A 225 13.53 -16.55 -4.50
N ALA A 226 13.54 -17.77 -4.99
CA ALA A 226 14.39 -18.84 -4.46
C ALA A 226 15.89 -18.54 -4.68
N VAL A 227 16.28 -18.12 -5.89
CA VAL A 227 17.68 -17.82 -6.24
C VAL A 227 18.21 -16.61 -5.47
N THR A 228 17.36 -15.60 -5.22
CA THR A 228 17.74 -14.37 -4.51
C THR A 228 17.53 -14.47 -2.99
N GLY A 229 17.07 -15.61 -2.48
CA GLY A 229 16.68 -15.76 -1.08
C GLY A 229 15.55 -14.83 -0.65
N GLY A 230 14.77 -14.31 -1.61
CA GLY A 230 13.70 -13.34 -1.36
C GLY A 230 14.16 -11.94 -0.98
N ASP A 231 15.45 -11.61 -1.14
CA ASP A 231 16.00 -10.30 -0.72
C ASP A 231 16.18 -9.30 -1.88
N ALA A 232 15.85 -9.69 -3.11
CA ALA A 232 15.96 -8.81 -4.27
C ALA A 232 15.01 -7.61 -4.18
N ILE A 233 15.47 -6.46 -4.67
CA ILE A 233 14.62 -5.34 -5.01
C ILE A 233 14.08 -5.59 -6.41
N VAL A 234 12.76 -5.66 -6.53
CA VAL A 234 12.05 -5.90 -7.79
C VAL A 234 11.51 -4.59 -8.34
N ALA A 235 12.07 -4.12 -9.44
CA ALA A 235 11.54 -2.99 -10.18
C ALA A 235 10.75 -3.49 -11.39
N THR A 236 9.53 -3.00 -11.56
CA THR A 236 8.68 -3.34 -12.71
C THR A 236 8.32 -2.12 -13.53
N ASP A 237 8.14 -2.32 -14.82
CA ASP A 237 7.36 -1.43 -15.64
C ASP A 237 5.85 -1.68 -15.42
N VAL A 238 4.99 -1.16 -16.26
CA VAL A 238 3.53 -1.29 -16.15
C VAL A 238 3.01 -2.34 -17.13
N GLY A 239 2.18 -3.25 -16.62
CA GLY A 239 1.57 -4.32 -17.41
C GLY A 239 1.29 -5.57 -16.60
N GLN A 240 1.05 -6.70 -17.29
CA GLN A 240 0.73 -7.98 -16.64
C GLN A 240 1.84 -8.44 -15.68
N HIS A 241 3.11 -8.28 -16.09
CA HIS A 241 4.26 -8.62 -15.24
C HIS A 241 4.28 -7.87 -13.89
N GLN A 242 3.81 -6.62 -13.86
CA GLN A 242 3.64 -5.85 -12.62
C GLN A 242 2.63 -6.52 -11.69
N MET A 243 1.49 -6.95 -12.26
CA MET A 243 0.45 -7.62 -11.49
C MET A 243 0.93 -9.00 -10.99
N TRP A 244 1.59 -9.77 -11.85
CA TRP A 244 2.17 -11.06 -11.46
C TRP A 244 3.22 -10.90 -10.34
N CYS A 245 4.09 -9.89 -10.41
CA CYS A 245 5.02 -9.60 -9.33
C CYS A 245 4.28 -9.30 -8.02
N ALA A 246 3.23 -8.49 -8.07
CA ALA A 246 2.44 -8.15 -6.90
C ALA A 246 1.68 -9.36 -6.30
N GLN A 247 1.30 -10.35 -7.14
CA GLN A 247 0.55 -11.54 -6.73
C GLN A 247 1.47 -12.66 -6.22
N TYR A 248 2.59 -12.91 -6.91
CA TYR A 248 3.37 -14.14 -6.72
C TYR A 248 4.71 -13.94 -6.03
N TYR A 249 5.25 -12.71 -5.97
CA TYR A 249 6.47 -12.45 -5.23
C TYR A 249 6.17 -12.04 -3.78
N HIS A 250 6.77 -12.75 -2.82
CA HIS A 250 6.55 -12.49 -1.39
C HIS A 250 7.52 -11.42 -0.87
N PHE A 251 7.10 -10.16 -0.95
CA PHE A 251 7.89 -9.05 -0.41
C PHE A 251 7.95 -9.13 1.12
N SER A 252 9.14 -9.06 1.68
CA SER A 252 9.38 -9.21 3.12
C SER A 252 9.63 -7.88 3.84
N ARG A 253 10.03 -6.85 3.09
CA ARG A 253 10.39 -5.53 3.63
C ARG A 253 9.91 -4.38 2.75
N PRO A 254 9.68 -3.18 3.33
CA PRO A 254 9.32 -2.00 2.57
C PRO A 254 10.40 -1.62 1.57
N GLY A 255 9.99 -1.10 0.41
CA GLY A 255 10.91 -0.67 -0.65
C GLY A 255 11.47 -1.79 -1.54
N GLN A 256 11.13 -3.05 -1.28
CA GLN A 256 11.49 -4.16 -2.15
C GLN A 256 10.75 -4.13 -3.50
N PHE A 257 9.54 -3.61 -3.53
CA PHE A 257 8.75 -3.49 -4.75
C PHE A 257 8.72 -2.05 -5.22
N ILE A 258 9.36 -1.77 -6.35
CA ILE A 258 9.44 -0.46 -6.97
C ILE A 258 8.63 -0.48 -8.25
N THR A 259 7.51 0.21 -8.26
CA THR A 259 6.57 0.18 -9.39
C THR A 259 5.77 1.47 -9.48
N SER A 260 5.32 1.83 -10.69
CA SER A 260 4.40 2.93 -10.92
C SER A 260 2.94 2.49 -10.66
N GLY A 261 2.61 2.19 -9.39
CA GLY A 261 1.29 1.71 -9.00
C GLY A 261 0.22 2.80 -8.84
N GLY A 262 0.57 4.07 -9.03
CA GLY A 262 -0.36 5.19 -9.01
C GLY A 262 -0.79 5.60 -10.42
N PHE A 263 0.11 6.22 -11.18
CA PHE A 263 -0.17 6.69 -12.54
C PHE A 263 -0.04 5.61 -13.62
N GLY A 264 0.58 4.47 -13.33
CA GLY A 264 0.79 3.43 -14.33
C GLY A 264 1.68 3.90 -15.48
N THR A 265 2.76 4.58 -15.17
CA THR A 265 3.66 5.21 -16.16
C THR A 265 4.52 4.15 -16.84
N MET A 266 4.28 3.89 -18.11
CA MET A 266 5.11 3.03 -18.94
C MET A 266 6.50 3.68 -19.17
N GLY A 267 7.57 2.86 -19.19
CA GLY A 267 8.95 3.33 -19.27
C GLY A 267 9.59 3.64 -17.90
N PHE A 268 8.82 3.48 -16.80
CA PHE A 268 9.31 3.69 -15.43
C PHE A 268 10.37 2.66 -15.01
N GLY A 269 10.17 1.41 -15.41
CA GLY A 269 10.89 0.25 -14.85
C GLY A 269 12.41 0.30 -15.01
N LEU A 270 12.91 0.68 -16.19
CA LEU A 270 14.36 0.72 -16.44
C LEU A 270 15.06 1.75 -15.54
N GLY A 271 14.54 2.98 -15.49
CA GLY A 271 15.11 4.03 -14.65
C GLY A 271 15.03 3.68 -13.16
N ALA A 272 13.92 3.06 -12.73
CA ALA A 272 13.75 2.59 -11.37
C ALA A 272 14.75 1.48 -11.00
N ALA A 273 14.98 0.52 -11.90
CA ALA A 273 15.96 -0.56 -11.68
C ALA A 273 17.39 -0.01 -11.58
N MET A 274 17.77 0.92 -12.47
CA MET A 274 19.06 1.59 -12.42
C MET A 274 19.23 2.36 -11.10
N GLY A 275 18.21 3.12 -10.69
CA GLY A 275 18.23 3.85 -9.41
C GLY A 275 18.34 2.92 -8.20
N ALA A 276 17.65 1.79 -8.22
CA ALA A 276 17.72 0.78 -7.17
C ALA A 276 19.13 0.17 -7.07
N ALA A 277 19.77 -0.15 -8.21
CA ALA A 277 21.13 -0.70 -8.26
C ALA A 277 22.17 0.29 -7.75
N VAL A 278 22.00 1.59 -8.03
CA VAL A 278 22.91 2.64 -7.51
C VAL A 278 22.70 2.86 -6.01
N GLY A 279 21.46 2.81 -5.55
CA GLY A 279 21.12 3.03 -4.14
C GLY A 279 21.40 1.84 -3.21
N ASN A 280 21.57 0.64 -3.78
CA ASN A 280 21.87 -0.62 -3.07
C ASN A 280 22.91 -1.40 -3.89
N PRO A 281 24.18 -0.99 -3.86
CA PRO A 281 25.25 -1.62 -4.61
C PRO A 281 25.59 -3.04 -4.12
#